data_f42fd19fd856e6a2d881708dd23f6480
#
_entry.id   f42fd19fd856e6a2d881708dd23f6480
#
_cell.length_a   1.000
_cell.length_b   1.000
_cell.length_c   1.000
_cell.angle_alpha   90.00
_cell.angle_beta   90.00
_cell.angle_gamma   90.00
#
_symmetry.space_group_name_H-M   'P 1'
#
loop_
_entity.id
_entity.type
_entity.pdbx_description
1 polymer ?
#
loop_
_entity_poly.entity_id
_entity_poly.type
_entity_poly.pdbx_seq_one_letter_code
_entity_poly.pdbx_strand_id
1 'polypeptide(L)'
;SYNRVGLDHVLLVRIASTAVVTRMLGGDREHVLSALSHAWIDGGALRTYRHAPNTGSRKSWAAGDATSRAVRLALIAMTGEMGYPSALSVPTWGYYDVLFKGKPFSFQRGYGSYVMENVLFKISYPAEFHSQTAVEAAMTLHEVVKDRIDDIDRIVIETQEAGVRIIDKTGPLDNPADRDHCIQYMVAVPLIFGRLTAADYEDSVASDPRIDQLRDKMTVTENPRYTKDYFDPELRYIGNAVQVFFKDGSSTDRIEVHFPIGHRERRAEGIPVLKQKFVDSVSPKLAAKQWAELNVLCSDQEKLAATAVDDFMALLVA
;
A
#
# COMPACT_ATOMS: atom_id res chain seq x y z
N SER A 1 8.79 -14.53 -6.20
CA SER A 1 8.45 -13.27 -5.50
C SER A 1 9.65 -12.84 -4.64
N TYR A 2 9.96 -11.54 -4.62
CA TYR A 2 11.05 -10.94 -3.83
C TYR A 2 10.93 -11.26 -2.33
N ASN A 3 9.72 -11.23 -1.77
CA ASN A 3 9.48 -11.57 -0.37
C ASN A 3 10.00 -12.96 0.02
N ARG A 4 9.93 -13.94 -0.89
CA ARG A 4 10.36 -15.32 -0.61
C ARG A 4 11.88 -15.47 -0.49
N VAL A 5 12.63 -14.48 -1.00
CA VAL A 5 14.09 -14.43 -0.88
C VAL A 5 14.55 -13.32 0.09
N GLY A 6 13.64 -12.77 0.89
CA GLY A 6 13.95 -11.76 1.91
C GLY A 6 14.15 -10.33 1.38
N LEU A 7 13.89 -10.10 0.10
CA LEU A 7 14.03 -8.77 -0.52
C LEU A 7 12.75 -7.94 -0.39
N ASP A 8 12.93 -6.65 -0.20
CA ASP A 8 11.86 -5.67 -0.25
C ASP A 8 11.57 -5.21 -1.68
N HIS A 9 10.30 -4.93 -1.97
CA HIS A 9 9.86 -4.43 -3.27
C HIS A 9 10.36 -3.02 -3.60
N VAL A 10 10.92 -2.26 -2.64
CA VAL A 10 11.56 -0.97 -2.92
C VAL A 10 12.78 -1.08 -3.83
N LEU A 11 13.35 -2.27 -3.98
CA LEU A 11 14.31 -2.53 -5.05
C LEU A 11 13.71 -2.18 -6.42
N LEU A 12 12.46 -2.60 -6.69
CA LEU A 12 11.79 -2.30 -7.96
C LEU A 12 11.48 -0.81 -8.12
N VAL A 13 11.22 -0.10 -7.02
CA VAL A 13 11.12 1.37 -7.03
C VAL A 13 12.43 1.99 -7.52
N ARG A 14 13.58 1.55 -6.99
CA ARG A 14 14.89 2.02 -7.44
C ARG A 14 15.11 1.74 -8.93
N ILE A 15 14.86 0.52 -9.39
CA ILE A 15 15.05 0.14 -10.80
C ILE A 15 14.19 1.00 -11.72
N ALA A 16 12.89 1.11 -11.45
CA ALA A 16 11.98 1.90 -12.26
C ALA A 16 12.35 3.39 -12.28
N SER A 17 12.62 3.96 -11.10
CA SER A 17 13.03 5.36 -10.97
C SER A 17 14.34 5.66 -11.68
N THR A 18 15.32 4.73 -11.68
CA THR A 18 16.58 4.92 -12.40
C THR A 18 16.35 5.09 -13.90
N ALA A 19 15.51 4.24 -14.50
CA ALA A 19 15.20 4.36 -15.93
C ALA A 19 14.51 5.70 -16.26
N VAL A 20 13.48 6.05 -15.47
CA VAL A 20 12.70 7.28 -15.67
C VAL A 20 13.59 8.52 -15.51
N VAL A 21 14.35 8.62 -14.42
CA VAL A 21 15.22 9.77 -14.15
C VAL A 21 16.31 9.92 -15.22
N THR A 22 16.91 8.81 -15.65
CA THR A 22 17.92 8.87 -16.75
C THR A 22 17.31 9.47 -18.02
N ARG A 23 16.08 9.08 -18.38
CA ARG A 23 15.37 9.69 -19.52
C ARG A 23 15.04 11.16 -19.30
N MET A 24 14.60 11.54 -18.10
CA MET A 24 14.30 12.93 -17.75
C MET A 24 15.55 13.83 -17.84
N LEU A 25 16.73 13.29 -17.55
CA LEU A 25 18.01 13.97 -17.69
C LEU A 25 18.52 14.05 -19.16
N GLY A 26 17.75 13.55 -20.13
CA GLY A 26 18.09 13.54 -21.54
C GLY A 26 18.90 12.31 -21.98
N GLY A 27 19.11 11.32 -21.13
CA GLY A 27 19.81 10.09 -21.45
C GLY A 27 19.11 9.28 -22.54
N ASP A 28 19.88 8.69 -23.44
CA ASP A 28 19.41 7.76 -24.46
C ASP A 28 19.29 6.34 -23.94
N ARG A 29 19.07 5.37 -24.85
CA ARG A 29 18.91 3.96 -24.48
C ARG A 29 20.16 3.41 -23.79
N GLU A 30 21.33 3.75 -24.23
CA GLU A 30 22.59 3.23 -23.67
C GLU A 30 22.84 3.79 -22.27
N HIS A 31 22.57 5.06 -22.04
CA HIS A 31 22.59 5.65 -20.69
C HIS A 31 21.59 4.95 -19.75
N VAL A 32 20.38 4.64 -20.22
CA VAL A 32 19.37 3.92 -19.40
C VAL A 32 19.85 2.50 -19.06
N LEU A 33 20.41 1.77 -20.02
CA LEU A 33 20.95 0.42 -19.79
C LEU A 33 22.13 0.44 -18.80
N SER A 34 23.05 1.40 -18.95
CA SER A 34 24.15 1.61 -18.03
C SER A 34 23.64 1.87 -16.61
N ALA A 35 22.78 2.87 -16.44
CA ALA A 35 22.21 3.23 -15.14
C ALA A 35 21.45 2.06 -14.49
N LEU A 36 20.65 1.33 -15.26
CA LEU A 36 19.92 0.15 -14.77
C LEU A 36 20.85 -0.96 -14.31
N SER A 37 21.96 -1.18 -15.01
CA SER A 37 22.95 -2.19 -14.60
C SER A 37 23.54 -1.89 -13.23
N HIS A 38 23.90 -0.64 -12.96
CA HIS A 38 24.35 -0.19 -11.65
C HIS A 38 23.26 -0.39 -10.57
N ALA A 39 22.00 -0.08 -10.90
CA ALA A 39 20.89 -0.28 -9.99
C ALA A 39 20.66 -1.75 -9.62
N TRP A 40 20.96 -2.69 -10.51
CA TRP A 40 20.91 -4.12 -10.21
C TRP A 40 22.10 -4.60 -9.38
N ILE A 41 23.33 -4.14 -9.69
CA ILE A 41 24.56 -4.51 -8.99
C ILE A 41 24.53 -4.06 -7.53
N ASP A 42 23.96 -2.91 -7.24
CA ASP A 42 23.85 -2.35 -5.89
C ASP A 42 23.00 -3.23 -4.92
N GLY A 43 22.66 -4.41 -5.34
CA GLY A 43 21.95 -5.40 -4.52
C GLY A 43 20.51 -5.03 -4.20
N GLY A 44 19.94 -5.71 -3.24
CA GLY A 44 18.57 -5.57 -2.85
C GLY A 44 18.38 -4.97 -1.47
N ALA A 45 17.33 -4.20 -1.27
CA ALA A 45 16.87 -3.79 0.04
C ALA A 45 16.33 -5.01 0.80
N LEU A 46 16.80 -5.24 2.03
CA LEU A 46 16.26 -6.29 2.89
C LEU A 46 14.90 -5.86 3.46
N ARG A 47 14.02 -6.85 3.66
CA ARG A 47 12.67 -6.62 4.15
C ARG A 47 12.55 -6.60 5.69
N THR A 48 13.62 -6.76 6.42
CA THR A 48 13.66 -6.87 7.89
C THR A 48 12.81 -5.80 8.59
N TYR A 49 12.94 -4.55 8.16
CA TYR A 49 12.25 -3.41 8.77
C TYR A 49 10.71 -3.43 8.63
N ARG A 50 10.15 -4.41 7.93
CA ARG A 50 8.69 -4.61 7.80
C ARG A 50 8.17 -5.79 8.63
N HIS A 51 9.07 -6.60 9.20
CA HIS A 51 8.67 -7.87 9.81
C HIS A 51 9.25 -8.11 11.21
N ALA A 52 10.53 -7.76 11.47
CA ALA A 52 11.17 -8.23 12.68
C ALA A 52 11.98 -7.14 13.41
N PRO A 53 11.77 -6.98 14.71
CA PRO A 53 10.70 -7.63 15.49
C PRO A 53 9.32 -7.07 15.12
N ASN A 54 9.25 -5.80 14.70
CA ASN A 54 8.06 -5.06 14.33
C ASN A 54 8.30 -4.16 13.11
N THR A 55 7.24 -3.58 12.55
CA THR A 55 7.36 -2.61 11.47
C THR A 55 7.96 -1.31 11.99
N GLY A 56 9.14 -0.95 11.49
CA GLY A 56 9.84 0.26 11.90
C GLY A 56 9.55 1.49 11.03
N SER A 57 9.96 2.67 11.51
CA SER A 57 9.78 3.97 10.85
C SER A 57 10.42 4.06 9.46
N ARG A 58 11.43 3.22 9.15
CA ARG A 58 12.03 3.11 7.80
C ARG A 58 10.98 2.85 6.71
N LYS A 59 9.86 2.19 7.03
CA LYS A 59 8.76 1.98 6.09
C LYS A 59 8.29 3.29 5.44
N SER A 60 8.27 4.38 6.18
CA SER A 60 7.77 5.68 5.71
C SER A 60 8.71 6.37 4.70
N TRP A 61 10.01 6.08 4.72
CA TRP A 61 11.00 6.74 3.88
C TRP A 61 11.80 5.79 2.96
N ALA A 62 11.53 4.47 3.02
CA ALA A 62 12.27 3.48 2.23
C ALA A 62 12.13 3.69 0.71
N ALA A 63 10.97 4.12 0.22
CA ALA A 63 10.77 4.45 -1.18
C ALA A 63 11.51 5.74 -1.58
N GLY A 64 11.52 6.75 -0.70
CA GLY A 64 12.31 7.98 -0.89
C GLY A 64 13.81 7.71 -0.95
N ASP A 65 14.34 6.86 -0.08
CA ASP A 65 15.74 6.41 -0.15
C ASP A 65 16.03 5.69 -1.49
N ALA A 66 15.13 4.82 -1.94
CA ALA A 66 15.28 4.11 -3.20
C ALA A 66 15.31 5.06 -4.42
N THR A 67 14.44 6.07 -4.45
CA THR A 67 14.43 7.09 -5.53
C THR A 67 15.63 8.03 -5.46
N SER A 68 16.08 8.41 -4.28
CA SER A 68 17.32 9.19 -4.10
C SER A 68 18.54 8.47 -4.68
N ARG A 69 18.67 7.17 -4.39
CA ARG A 69 19.73 6.33 -4.98
C ARG A 69 19.61 6.22 -6.51
N ALA A 70 18.38 6.12 -7.01
CA ALA A 70 18.13 6.08 -8.46
C ALA A 70 18.61 7.35 -9.17
N VAL A 71 18.34 8.52 -8.59
CA VAL A 71 18.83 9.82 -9.12
C VAL A 71 20.36 9.83 -9.16
N ARG A 72 21.01 9.41 -8.08
CA ARG A 72 22.48 9.34 -8.04
C ARG A 72 23.06 8.43 -9.13
N LEU A 73 22.48 7.24 -9.32
CA LEU A 73 22.93 6.30 -10.35
C LEU A 73 22.71 6.86 -11.77
N ALA A 74 21.59 7.52 -12.01
CA ALA A 74 21.32 8.19 -13.27
C ALA A 74 22.35 9.28 -13.56
N LEU A 75 22.66 10.14 -12.58
CA LEU A 75 23.69 11.18 -12.71
C LEU A 75 25.07 10.58 -13.00
N ILE A 76 25.46 9.48 -12.36
CA ILE A 76 26.72 8.78 -12.64
C ILE A 76 26.74 8.28 -14.08
N ALA A 77 25.68 7.59 -14.55
CA ALA A 77 25.62 7.10 -15.90
C ALA A 77 25.69 8.23 -16.95
N MET A 78 25.08 9.40 -16.65
CA MET A 78 25.12 10.58 -17.52
C MET A 78 26.53 11.21 -17.66
N THR A 79 27.48 10.85 -16.77
CA THR A 79 28.89 11.25 -16.93
C THR A 79 29.66 10.39 -17.94
N GLY A 80 29.03 9.36 -18.51
CA GLY A 80 29.70 8.39 -19.40
C GLY A 80 30.29 7.20 -18.64
N GLU A 81 29.97 7.01 -17.36
CA GLU A 81 30.42 5.84 -16.61
C GLU A 81 29.90 4.56 -17.26
N MET A 82 30.77 3.56 -17.39
CA MET A 82 30.43 2.31 -18.06
C MET A 82 29.40 1.51 -17.29
N GLY A 83 28.49 0.85 -18.01
CA GLY A 83 27.54 -0.10 -17.45
C GLY A 83 28.02 -1.55 -17.52
N TYR A 84 27.23 -2.41 -16.94
CA TYR A 84 27.45 -3.86 -16.86
C TYR A 84 26.22 -4.61 -17.43
N PRO A 85 26.08 -4.70 -18.77
CA PRO A 85 24.85 -5.22 -19.41
C PRO A 85 24.42 -6.61 -18.94
N SER A 86 25.36 -7.43 -18.48
CA SER A 86 25.12 -8.77 -17.96
C SER A 86 24.81 -8.84 -16.45
N ALA A 87 24.60 -7.70 -15.77
CA ALA A 87 24.37 -7.63 -14.33
C ALA A 87 23.25 -8.60 -13.83
N LEU A 88 22.25 -8.87 -14.67
CA LEU A 88 21.20 -9.83 -14.34
C LEU A 88 21.60 -11.28 -14.58
N SER A 89 22.34 -11.58 -15.64
CA SER A 89 22.42 -12.90 -16.25
C SER A 89 23.80 -13.54 -16.29
N VAL A 90 24.89 -12.83 -15.94
CA VAL A 90 26.21 -13.43 -15.95
C VAL A 90 26.27 -14.62 -14.97
N PRO A 91 26.80 -15.78 -15.40
CA PRO A 91 26.90 -16.95 -14.55
C PRO A 91 27.67 -16.67 -13.25
N THR A 92 27.22 -17.24 -12.16
CA THR A 92 27.77 -17.12 -10.80
C THR A 92 27.60 -15.73 -10.15
N TRP A 93 27.77 -14.64 -10.90
CA TRP A 93 27.84 -13.28 -10.37
C TRP A 93 26.61 -12.45 -10.67
N GLY A 94 25.75 -12.91 -11.59
CA GLY A 94 24.53 -12.23 -11.98
C GLY A 94 23.43 -12.34 -10.94
N TYR A 95 22.53 -11.37 -10.95
CA TYR A 95 21.42 -11.26 -10.01
C TYR A 95 20.55 -12.53 -9.96
N TYR A 96 20.34 -13.20 -11.11
CA TYR A 96 19.57 -14.43 -11.18
C TYR A 96 20.24 -15.58 -10.43
N ASP A 97 21.54 -15.78 -10.64
CA ASP A 97 22.27 -16.86 -9.96
C ASP A 97 22.35 -16.62 -8.47
N VAL A 98 22.70 -15.41 -8.07
CA VAL A 98 22.92 -15.05 -6.66
C VAL A 98 21.64 -15.16 -5.84
N LEU A 99 20.49 -14.69 -6.36
CA LEU A 99 19.27 -14.53 -5.57
C LEU A 99 18.12 -15.43 -6.02
N PHE A 100 18.13 -15.95 -7.24
CA PHE A 100 17.01 -16.68 -7.81
C PHE A 100 17.39 -18.08 -8.36
N LYS A 101 18.52 -18.62 -7.94
CA LYS A 101 18.99 -19.97 -8.35
C LYS A 101 19.06 -20.12 -9.87
N GLY A 102 19.55 -19.11 -10.56
CA GLY A 102 19.69 -19.07 -12.02
C GLY A 102 18.38 -18.86 -12.79
N LYS A 103 17.24 -18.68 -12.12
CA LYS A 103 15.95 -18.53 -12.78
C LYS A 103 15.70 -17.09 -13.21
N PRO A 104 15.56 -16.82 -14.53
CA PRO A 104 15.26 -15.48 -15.01
C PRO A 104 13.83 -15.04 -14.63
N PHE A 105 13.58 -13.75 -14.64
CA PHE A 105 12.23 -13.22 -14.48
C PHE A 105 11.36 -13.62 -15.68
N SER A 106 10.15 -14.03 -15.37
CA SER A 106 9.09 -14.27 -16.35
C SER A 106 7.96 -13.28 -16.13
N PHE A 107 7.56 -12.60 -17.19
CA PHE A 107 6.46 -11.65 -17.19
C PHE A 107 5.23 -12.28 -17.81
N GLN A 108 4.11 -12.25 -17.09
CA GLN A 108 2.85 -12.85 -17.54
C GLN A 108 2.15 -12.02 -18.62
N ARG A 109 2.56 -10.77 -18.80
CA ARG A 109 2.00 -9.84 -19.78
C ARG A 109 3.08 -8.88 -20.32
N GLY A 110 2.80 -8.27 -21.46
CA GLY A 110 3.60 -7.17 -21.99
C GLY A 110 3.44 -5.88 -21.17
N TYR A 111 4.29 -4.91 -21.45
CA TYR A 111 4.14 -3.56 -20.91
C TYR A 111 3.04 -2.80 -21.66
N GLY A 112 2.27 -2.02 -20.93
CA GLY A 112 1.16 -1.21 -21.43
C GLY A 112 0.61 -0.34 -20.33
N SER A 113 -0.66 0.03 -20.42
CA SER A 113 -1.35 0.88 -19.44
C SER A 113 -1.84 0.15 -18.18
N TYR A 114 -1.37 -1.08 -17.94
CA TYR A 114 -1.85 -1.96 -16.85
C TYR A 114 -1.98 -1.26 -15.49
N VAL A 115 -0.98 -0.45 -15.09
CA VAL A 115 -1.02 0.22 -13.79
C VAL A 115 -2.17 1.22 -13.73
N MET A 116 -2.36 2.01 -14.80
CA MET A 116 -3.43 3.01 -14.85
C MET A 116 -4.83 2.38 -14.86
N GLU A 117 -4.98 1.24 -15.50
CA GLU A 117 -6.24 0.49 -15.54
C GLU A 117 -6.57 -0.16 -14.20
N ASN A 118 -5.56 -0.66 -13.48
CA ASN A 118 -5.72 -1.46 -12.28
C ASN A 118 -5.28 -0.75 -11.00
N VAL A 119 -4.96 0.55 -11.03
CA VAL A 119 -4.57 1.29 -9.83
C VAL A 119 -5.68 1.24 -8.77
N LEU A 120 -5.28 0.91 -7.55
CA LEU A 120 -6.16 0.93 -6.38
C LEU A 120 -6.01 2.28 -5.68
N PHE A 121 -7.09 3.05 -5.63
CA PHE A 121 -7.11 4.29 -4.87
C PHE A 121 -7.30 3.98 -3.38
N LYS A 122 -6.42 4.47 -2.52
CA LYS A 122 -6.62 4.41 -1.06
C LYS A 122 -7.52 5.59 -0.67
N ILE A 123 -8.82 5.35 -0.64
CA ILE A 123 -9.83 6.40 -0.50
C ILE A 123 -10.25 6.55 0.96
N SER A 124 -10.93 5.54 1.52
CA SER A 124 -11.71 5.71 2.74
C SER A 124 -10.88 5.58 4.03
N TYR A 125 -9.91 4.65 4.07
CA TYR A 125 -9.24 4.33 5.32
C TYR A 125 -7.72 4.41 5.17
N PRO A 126 -7.00 5.05 6.13
CA PRO A 126 -5.54 5.05 6.20
C PRO A 126 -5.03 3.72 6.78
N ALA A 127 -5.39 2.59 6.18
CA ALA A 127 -5.09 1.25 6.63
C ALA A 127 -4.26 0.49 5.57
N GLU A 128 -3.49 -0.49 5.98
CA GLU A 128 -2.78 -1.37 5.06
C GLU A 128 -3.77 -2.02 4.08
N PHE A 129 -3.38 -2.20 2.81
CA PHE A 129 -4.35 -2.43 1.74
C PHE A 129 -5.13 -3.74 1.87
N HIS A 130 -4.51 -4.80 2.42
CA HIS A 130 -5.19 -6.09 2.62
C HIS A 130 -6.31 -6.02 3.66
N SER A 131 -6.30 -5.01 4.54
CA SER A 131 -7.33 -4.81 5.56
C SER A 131 -8.48 -3.88 5.15
N GLN A 132 -8.42 -3.19 4.02
CA GLN A 132 -9.40 -2.15 3.64
C GLN A 132 -10.84 -2.63 3.74
N THR A 133 -11.12 -3.83 3.23
CA THR A 133 -12.46 -4.43 3.25
C THR A 133 -12.84 -5.00 4.62
N ALA A 134 -11.86 -5.41 5.45
CA ALA A 134 -12.12 -5.79 6.84
C ALA A 134 -12.51 -4.57 7.69
N VAL A 135 -11.86 -3.41 7.44
CA VAL A 135 -12.25 -2.14 8.07
C VAL A 135 -13.67 -1.76 7.69
N GLU A 136 -14.03 -1.86 6.40
CA GLU A 136 -15.38 -1.57 5.92
C GLU A 136 -16.43 -2.49 6.55
N ALA A 137 -16.13 -3.80 6.66
CA ALA A 137 -16.98 -4.75 7.36
C ALA A 137 -17.15 -4.40 8.86
N ALA A 138 -16.07 -4.02 9.53
CA ALA A 138 -16.11 -3.61 10.93
C ALA A 138 -16.90 -2.30 11.14
N MET A 139 -16.78 -1.33 10.21
CA MET A 139 -17.62 -0.11 10.20
C MET A 139 -19.11 -0.44 10.11
N THR A 140 -19.47 -1.40 9.25
CA THR A 140 -20.86 -1.86 9.11
C THR A 140 -21.37 -2.51 10.41
N LEU A 141 -20.50 -3.26 11.10
CA LEU A 141 -20.85 -3.95 12.34
C LEU A 141 -20.92 -3.02 13.56
N HIS A 142 -20.29 -1.84 13.50
CA HIS A 142 -20.22 -0.91 14.64
C HIS A 142 -21.59 -0.64 15.26
N GLU A 143 -22.60 -0.31 14.48
CA GLU A 143 -23.93 0.03 14.98
C GLU A 143 -24.60 -1.13 15.75
N VAL A 144 -24.21 -2.37 15.44
CA VAL A 144 -24.73 -3.57 16.13
C VAL A 144 -23.95 -3.86 17.40
N VAL A 145 -22.65 -3.54 17.45
CA VAL A 145 -21.77 -4.00 18.54
C VAL A 145 -21.39 -2.90 19.54
N LYS A 146 -21.52 -1.60 19.17
CA LYS A 146 -21.03 -0.47 19.98
C LYS A 146 -21.48 -0.46 21.43
N ASP A 147 -22.72 -0.90 21.70
CA ASP A 147 -23.31 -0.95 23.04
C ASP A 147 -23.11 -2.31 23.75
N ARG A 148 -22.39 -3.25 23.09
CA ARG A 148 -22.16 -4.62 23.56
C ARG A 148 -20.70 -5.06 23.45
N ILE A 149 -19.75 -4.11 23.41
CA ILE A 149 -18.31 -4.41 23.26
C ILE A 149 -17.82 -5.36 24.36
N ASP A 150 -18.26 -5.17 25.59
CA ASP A 150 -17.86 -6.02 26.72
C ASP A 150 -18.46 -7.44 26.66
N ASP A 151 -19.57 -7.60 25.93
CA ASP A 151 -20.24 -8.88 25.73
C ASP A 151 -19.63 -9.72 24.63
N ILE A 152 -18.69 -9.18 23.86
CA ILE A 152 -18.01 -9.90 22.78
C ILE A 152 -17.18 -11.04 23.39
N ASP A 153 -17.44 -12.26 22.92
CA ASP A 153 -16.69 -13.47 23.25
C ASP A 153 -15.49 -13.65 22.30
N ARG A 154 -15.75 -13.68 21.00
CA ARG A 154 -14.73 -13.81 19.97
C ARG A 154 -15.11 -13.11 18.67
N ILE A 155 -14.11 -12.81 17.85
CA ILE A 155 -14.27 -12.22 16.52
C ILE A 155 -13.50 -13.09 15.52
N VAL A 156 -14.12 -13.41 14.40
CA VAL A 156 -13.50 -14.15 13.31
C VAL A 156 -13.30 -13.21 12.13
N ILE A 157 -12.06 -13.15 11.64
CA ILE A 157 -11.68 -12.40 10.45
C ILE A 157 -11.19 -13.41 9.42
N GLU A 158 -11.85 -13.45 8.27
CA GLU A 158 -11.37 -14.23 7.12
C GLU A 158 -10.69 -13.29 6.12
N THR A 159 -9.52 -13.70 5.60
CA THR A 159 -8.74 -12.91 4.64
C THR A 159 -8.02 -13.83 3.64
N GLN A 160 -7.29 -13.26 2.70
CA GLN A 160 -6.43 -14.00 1.75
C GLN A 160 -5.06 -14.33 2.38
N GLU A 161 -4.31 -15.28 1.82
CA GLU A 161 -2.98 -15.71 2.29
C GLU A 161 -2.02 -14.55 2.53
N ALA A 162 -2.05 -13.55 1.64
CA ALA A 162 -1.18 -12.38 1.76
C ALA A 162 -1.52 -11.53 2.99
N GLY A 163 -2.81 -11.42 3.35
CA GLY A 163 -3.28 -10.74 4.57
C GLY A 163 -2.78 -11.47 5.81
N VAL A 164 -3.01 -12.78 5.92
CA VAL A 164 -2.50 -13.60 7.03
C VAL A 164 -0.99 -13.43 7.19
N ARG A 165 -0.23 -13.53 6.12
CA ARG A 165 1.24 -13.46 6.18
C ARG A 165 1.79 -12.08 6.53
N ILE A 166 1.08 -11.00 6.19
CA ILE A 166 1.63 -9.63 6.26
C ILE A 166 1.08 -8.86 7.46
N ILE A 167 -0.20 -8.99 7.78
CA ILE A 167 -0.89 -8.14 8.74
C ILE A 167 -1.59 -8.88 9.88
N ASP A 168 -1.54 -10.21 9.93
CA ASP A 168 -1.95 -10.96 11.12
C ASP A 168 -0.85 -10.84 12.18
N LYS A 169 -1.09 -10.04 13.22
CA LYS A 169 -0.13 -9.76 14.28
C LYS A 169 -0.74 -9.88 15.65
N THR A 170 -0.07 -10.61 16.51
CA THR A 170 -0.38 -10.72 17.94
C THR A 170 0.69 -10.01 18.78
N GLY A 171 0.39 -9.78 20.05
CA GLY A 171 1.32 -9.14 20.99
C GLY A 171 1.34 -7.61 20.91
N PRO A 172 2.32 -6.94 21.55
CA PRO A 172 2.40 -5.49 21.64
C PRO A 172 2.58 -4.82 20.28
N LEU A 173 2.01 -3.62 20.13
CA LEU A 173 2.18 -2.75 18.98
C LEU A 173 2.82 -1.44 19.43
N ASP A 174 4.10 -1.26 19.10
CA ASP A 174 4.93 -0.22 19.71
C ASP A 174 4.83 1.16 19.05
N ASN A 175 4.26 1.24 17.85
CA ASN A 175 4.24 2.48 17.07
C ASN A 175 3.12 2.50 16.01
N PRO A 176 2.78 3.67 15.44
CA PRO A 176 1.74 3.78 14.42
C PRO A 176 1.95 2.89 13.18
N ALA A 177 3.21 2.64 12.77
CA ALA A 177 3.52 1.78 11.63
C ALA A 177 3.24 0.30 11.90
N ASP A 178 3.30 -0.12 13.15
CA ASP A 178 2.90 -1.46 13.58
C ASP A 178 1.39 -1.61 13.58
N ARG A 179 0.69 -0.60 14.12
CA ARG A 179 -0.76 -0.57 14.25
C ARG A 179 -1.43 -0.59 12.87
N ASP A 180 -0.92 0.15 11.89
CA ASP A 180 -1.47 0.16 10.52
C ASP A 180 -1.12 -1.10 9.72
N HIS A 181 -0.33 -2.03 10.29
CA HIS A 181 0.01 -3.35 9.75
C HIS A 181 -0.48 -4.50 10.63
N CYS A 182 -1.46 -4.25 11.49
CA CYS A 182 -2.13 -5.26 12.32
C CYS A 182 -3.62 -5.27 11.98
N ILE A 183 -4.11 -6.33 11.31
CA ILE A 183 -5.52 -6.41 10.90
C ILE A 183 -6.45 -6.38 12.12
N GLN A 184 -6.03 -6.97 13.23
CA GLN A 184 -6.82 -6.96 14.46
C GLN A 184 -6.98 -5.54 15.01
N TYR A 185 -5.94 -4.71 14.98
CA TYR A 185 -6.04 -3.30 15.38
C TYR A 185 -6.99 -2.53 14.46
N MET A 186 -6.80 -2.70 13.15
CA MET A 186 -7.60 -2.03 12.13
C MET A 186 -9.07 -2.47 12.10
N VAL A 187 -9.42 -3.60 12.72
CA VAL A 187 -10.81 -4.06 12.94
C VAL A 187 -11.33 -3.61 14.32
N ALA A 188 -10.50 -3.65 15.37
CA ALA A 188 -10.92 -3.25 16.72
C ALA A 188 -11.36 -1.78 16.80
N VAL A 189 -10.55 -0.88 16.22
CA VAL A 189 -10.84 0.57 16.25
C VAL A 189 -12.21 0.91 15.66
N PRO A 190 -12.56 0.49 14.43
CA PRO A 190 -13.88 0.79 13.88
C PRO A 190 -15.03 0.08 14.62
N LEU A 191 -14.82 -1.11 15.17
CA LEU A 191 -15.85 -1.76 16.00
C LEU A 191 -16.17 -0.92 17.25
N ILE A 192 -15.16 -0.30 17.87
CA ILE A 192 -15.32 0.52 19.08
C ILE A 192 -15.82 1.92 18.75
N PHE A 193 -15.20 2.61 17.78
CA PHE A 193 -15.36 4.04 17.57
C PHE A 193 -16.18 4.42 16.33
N GLY A 194 -16.54 3.49 15.46
CA GLY A 194 -17.22 3.77 14.21
C GLY A 194 -16.42 4.59 13.21
N ARG A 195 -15.10 4.60 13.34
CA ARG A 195 -14.18 5.33 12.45
C ARG A 195 -12.81 4.67 12.41
N LEU A 196 -12.02 5.01 11.38
CA LEU A 196 -10.58 4.76 11.33
C LEU A 196 -9.91 5.92 10.58
N THR A 197 -9.21 6.76 11.29
CA THR A 197 -8.46 7.92 10.78
C THR A 197 -6.98 7.80 11.10
N ALA A 198 -6.14 8.68 10.56
CA ALA A 198 -4.71 8.69 10.88
C ALA A 198 -4.44 8.94 12.38
N ALA A 199 -5.28 9.76 13.03
CA ALA A 199 -5.18 10.03 14.46
C ALA A 199 -5.45 8.79 15.34
N ASP A 200 -6.21 7.83 14.82
CA ASP A 200 -6.54 6.61 15.58
C ASP A 200 -5.34 5.63 15.69
N TYR A 201 -4.22 5.92 15.04
CA TYR A 201 -2.96 5.19 15.21
C TYR A 201 -2.01 5.81 16.23
N GLU A 202 -2.29 7.02 16.72
CA GLU A 202 -1.48 7.70 17.73
C GLU A 202 -1.66 7.08 19.12
N ASP A 203 -0.68 7.26 20.00
CA ASP A 203 -0.68 6.67 21.34
C ASP A 203 -1.88 7.11 22.18
N SER A 204 -2.39 8.31 21.94
CA SER A 204 -3.58 8.84 22.63
C SER A 204 -4.84 8.00 22.43
N VAL A 205 -4.99 7.34 21.28
CA VAL A 205 -6.10 6.41 21.00
C VAL A 205 -5.67 4.97 21.27
N ALA A 206 -4.45 4.60 20.86
CA ALA A 206 -3.95 3.24 20.99
C ALA A 206 -3.82 2.76 22.44
N SER A 207 -3.74 3.68 23.41
CA SER A 207 -3.72 3.37 24.84
C SER A 207 -5.10 2.99 25.42
N ASP A 208 -6.19 3.05 24.64
CA ASP A 208 -7.49 2.55 25.09
C ASP A 208 -7.45 1.01 25.26
N PRO A 209 -7.60 0.50 26.49
CA PRO A 209 -7.44 -0.93 26.76
C PRO A 209 -8.46 -1.82 26.03
N ARG A 210 -9.59 -1.27 25.61
CA ARG A 210 -10.60 -2.02 24.85
C ARG A 210 -10.08 -2.52 23.51
N ILE A 211 -9.13 -1.76 22.90
CA ILE A 211 -8.53 -2.15 21.61
C ILE A 211 -7.79 -3.47 21.77
N ASP A 212 -6.87 -3.57 22.74
CA ASP A 212 -6.09 -4.79 22.96
C ASP A 212 -6.97 -5.93 23.46
N GLN A 213 -7.96 -5.66 24.32
CA GLN A 213 -8.94 -6.65 24.77
C GLN A 213 -9.72 -7.27 23.59
N LEU A 214 -10.10 -6.48 22.58
CA LEU A 214 -10.74 -7.01 21.38
C LEU A 214 -9.76 -7.75 20.48
N ARG A 215 -8.54 -7.25 20.32
CA ARG A 215 -7.48 -7.90 19.52
C ARG A 215 -7.22 -9.32 20.02
N ASP A 216 -7.15 -9.51 21.33
CA ASP A 216 -6.91 -10.81 21.95
C ASP A 216 -8.04 -11.82 21.72
N LYS A 217 -9.25 -11.35 21.38
CA LYS A 217 -10.41 -12.17 21.02
C LYS A 217 -10.52 -12.46 19.52
N MET A 218 -9.60 -11.95 18.70
CA MET A 218 -9.66 -12.09 17.25
C MET A 218 -8.88 -13.31 16.76
N THR A 219 -9.50 -14.06 15.86
CA THR A 219 -8.86 -15.11 15.09
C THR A 219 -8.87 -14.72 13.62
N VAL A 220 -7.69 -14.71 13.01
CA VAL A 220 -7.52 -14.44 11.57
C VAL A 220 -7.29 -15.77 10.84
N THR A 221 -8.10 -16.02 9.82
CA THR A 221 -8.04 -17.27 9.06
C THR A 221 -7.95 -16.99 7.57
N GLU A 222 -7.19 -17.84 6.86
CA GLU A 222 -7.19 -17.83 5.40
C GLU A 222 -8.51 -18.39 4.87
N ASN A 223 -9.13 -17.67 3.93
CA ASN A 223 -10.18 -18.20 3.08
C ASN A 223 -9.56 -18.53 1.71
N PRO A 224 -9.47 -19.84 1.30
CA PRO A 224 -8.83 -20.24 0.07
C PRO A 224 -9.46 -19.62 -1.20
N ARG A 225 -10.76 -19.30 -1.17
CA ARG A 225 -11.42 -18.57 -2.25
C ARG A 225 -10.85 -17.17 -2.40
N TYR A 226 -10.68 -16.44 -1.28
CA TYR A 226 -10.11 -15.10 -1.32
C TYR A 226 -8.66 -15.11 -1.82
N THR A 227 -7.87 -16.11 -1.44
CA THR A 227 -6.50 -16.29 -1.93
C THR A 227 -6.48 -16.52 -3.45
N LYS A 228 -7.35 -17.41 -3.96
CA LYS A 228 -7.46 -17.66 -5.39
C LYS A 228 -7.82 -16.38 -6.15
N ASP A 229 -8.85 -15.68 -5.69
CA ASP A 229 -9.38 -14.48 -6.35
C ASP A 229 -8.42 -13.28 -6.23
N TYR A 230 -7.62 -13.20 -5.16
CA TYR A 230 -6.56 -12.21 -5.00
C TYR A 230 -5.46 -12.34 -6.07
N PHE A 231 -5.10 -13.58 -6.44
CA PHE A 231 -4.11 -13.84 -7.47
C PHE A 231 -4.68 -13.83 -8.90
N ASP A 232 -5.98 -13.81 -9.05
CA ASP A 232 -6.63 -13.70 -10.35
C ASP A 232 -6.36 -12.29 -10.95
N PRO A 233 -5.71 -12.20 -12.13
CA PRO A 233 -5.38 -10.92 -12.74
C PRO A 233 -6.61 -10.10 -13.17
N GLU A 234 -7.74 -10.75 -13.38
CA GLU A 234 -8.98 -10.07 -13.77
C GLU A 234 -9.78 -9.58 -12.56
N LEU A 235 -9.74 -10.32 -11.44
CA LEU A 235 -10.48 -9.94 -10.24
C LEU A 235 -9.72 -8.96 -9.36
N ARG A 236 -8.44 -9.22 -9.09
CA ARG A 236 -7.63 -8.41 -8.14
C ARG A 236 -8.35 -8.21 -6.80
N TYR A 237 -8.94 -9.27 -6.33
CA TYR A 237 -9.78 -9.34 -5.16
C TYR A 237 -9.01 -8.99 -3.88
N ILE A 238 -9.60 -8.21 -2.99
CA ILE A 238 -9.07 -7.98 -1.64
C ILE A 238 -10.20 -8.27 -0.66
N GLY A 239 -10.71 -9.50 -0.73
CA GLY A 239 -11.84 -9.94 0.06
C GLY A 239 -11.47 -10.14 1.53
N ASN A 240 -12.35 -9.67 2.41
CA ASN A 240 -12.34 -9.99 3.82
C ASN A 240 -13.78 -10.22 4.30
N ALA A 241 -13.91 -10.99 5.39
CA ALA A 241 -15.15 -11.08 6.13
C ALA A 241 -14.89 -10.93 7.63
N VAL A 242 -15.84 -10.32 8.35
CA VAL A 242 -15.79 -10.16 9.79
C VAL A 242 -17.11 -10.64 10.39
N GLN A 243 -17.03 -11.42 11.47
CA GLN A 243 -18.18 -11.85 12.26
C GLN A 243 -17.86 -11.77 13.74
N VAL A 244 -18.80 -11.25 14.52
CA VAL A 244 -18.70 -11.09 15.97
C VAL A 244 -19.62 -12.09 16.66
N PHE A 245 -19.12 -12.76 17.70
CA PHE A 245 -19.86 -13.72 18.53
C PHE A 245 -19.89 -13.19 19.96
N PHE A 246 -21.05 -13.30 20.60
CA PHE A 246 -21.28 -12.81 21.96
C PHE A 246 -21.32 -13.93 23.00
N LYS A 247 -21.06 -13.56 24.25
CA LYS A 247 -21.04 -14.48 25.40
C LYS A 247 -22.39 -15.19 25.64
N ASP A 248 -23.50 -14.60 25.18
CA ASP A 248 -24.84 -15.20 25.27
C ASP A 248 -25.12 -16.25 24.17
N GLY A 249 -24.14 -16.53 23.32
CA GLY A 249 -24.24 -17.48 22.22
C GLY A 249 -24.81 -16.88 20.93
N SER A 250 -25.25 -15.61 20.94
CA SER A 250 -25.68 -14.92 19.74
C SER A 250 -24.48 -14.46 18.88
N SER A 251 -24.72 -14.11 17.64
CA SER A 251 -23.71 -13.55 16.73
C SER A 251 -24.31 -12.51 15.82
N THR A 252 -23.46 -11.67 15.26
CA THR A 252 -23.82 -10.81 14.14
C THR A 252 -23.94 -11.60 12.85
N ASP A 253 -24.50 -10.98 11.83
CA ASP A 253 -24.29 -11.44 10.48
C ASP A 253 -22.79 -11.42 10.14
N ARG A 254 -22.37 -12.34 9.25
CA ARG A 254 -21.04 -12.35 8.67
C ARG A 254 -20.99 -11.32 7.53
N ILE A 255 -20.32 -10.20 7.77
CA ILE A 255 -20.18 -9.14 6.77
C ILE A 255 -18.97 -9.44 5.88
N GLU A 256 -19.22 -9.64 4.61
CA GLU A 256 -18.22 -9.93 3.59
C GLU A 256 -18.14 -8.76 2.59
N VAL A 257 -16.92 -8.25 2.37
CA VAL A 257 -16.64 -7.19 1.40
C VAL A 257 -15.54 -7.67 0.45
N HIS A 258 -15.82 -7.60 -0.84
CA HIS A 258 -14.97 -8.20 -1.88
C HIS A 258 -13.92 -7.25 -2.41
N PHE A 259 -14.31 -6.02 -2.71
CA PHE A 259 -13.46 -5.01 -3.30
C PHE A 259 -13.44 -3.76 -2.43
N PRO A 260 -12.28 -3.17 -2.15
CA PRO A 260 -12.22 -1.88 -1.49
C PRO A 260 -12.84 -0.78 -2.37
N ILE A 261 -13.36 0.27 -1.76
CA ILE A 261 -14.05 1.36 -2.48
C ILE A 261 -13.20 2.00 -3.59
N GLY A 262 -11.87 1.93 -3.49
CA GLY A 262 -10.94 2.42 -4.51
C GLY A 262 -10.64 1.45 -5.64
N HIS A 263 -11.26 0.27 -5.65
CA HIS A 263 -11.08 -0.74 -6.69
C HIS A 263 -11.83 -0.35 -7.98
N ARG A 264 -11.34 -0.86 -9.13
CA ARG A 264 -11.97 -0.59 -10.44
C ARG A 264 -13.45 -0.97 -10.48
N GLU A 265 -13.85 -2.05 -9.84
CA GLU A 265 -15.23 -2.53 -9.76
C GLU A 265 -16.15 -1.59 -8.98
N ARG A 266 -15.60 -0.68 -8.18
CA ARG A 266 -16.35 0.29 -7.36
C ARG A 266 -16.04 1.74 -7.74
N ARG A 267 -15.58 2.01 -8.98
CA ARG A 267 -15.19 3.36 -9.43
C ARG A 267 -16.34 4.37 -9.36
N ALA A 268 -17.55 3.95 -9.72
CA ALA A 268 -18.72 4.82 -9.67
C ALA A 268 -19.01 5.31 -8.23
N GLU A 269 -18.85 4.44 -7.24
CA GLU A 269 -18.98 4.75 -5.82
C GLU A 269 -17.76 5.51 -5.31
N GLY A 270 -16.56 5.07 -5.69
CA GLY A 270 -15.29 5.56 -5.14
C GLY A 270 -14.88 6.95 -5.64
N ILE A 271 -15.18 7.33 -6.89
CA ILE A 271 -14.75 8.63 -7.45
C ILE A 271 -15.33 9.82 -6.70
N PRO A 272 -16.63 9.89 -6.33
CA PRO A 272 -17.14 10.98 -5.51
C PRO A 272 -16.44 11.10 -4.16
N VAL A 273 -16.18 9.96 -3.49
CA VAL A 273 -15.50 9.94 -2.19
C VAL A 273 -14.03 10.39 -2.33
N LEU A 274 -13.35 9.99 -3.41
CA LEU A 274 -11.98 10.44 -3.71
C LEU A 274 -11.93 11.95 -3.94
N LYS A 275 -12.89 12.50 -4.69
CA LYS A 275 -13.00 13.96 -4.88
C LYS A 275 -13.23 14.70 -3.56
N GLN A 276 -14.11 14.20 -2.71
CA GLN A 276 -14.32 14.80 -1.38
C GLN A 276 -13.04 14.74 -0.54
N LYS A 277 -12.34 13.61 -0.53
CA LYS A 277 -11.03 13.49 0.15
C LYS A 277 -10.01 14.51 -0.35
N PHE A 278 -9.97 14.77 -1.66
CA PHE A 278 -9.11 15.81 -2.24
C PHE A 278 -9.48 17.20 -1.71
N VAL A 279 -10.77 17.55 -1.71
CA VAL A 279 -11.27 18.80 -1.13
C VAL A 279 -10.84 18.95 0.33
N ASP A 280 -11.15 17.96 1.17
CA ASP A 280 -10.88 17.97 2.61
C ASP A 280 -9.38 18.07 2.94
N SER A 281 -8.54 17.45 2.10
CA SER A 281 -7.11 17.40 2.32
C SER A 281 -6.37 18.66 1.86
N VAL A 282 -6.84 19.32 0.81
CA VAL A 282 -6.09 20.39 0.13
C VAL A 282 -6.67 21.76 0.40
N SER A 283 -8.01 21.91 0.37
CA SER A 283 -8.63 23.25 0.53
C SER A 283 -8.23 23.99 1.82
N PRO A 284 -8.04 23.33 2.98
CA PRO A 284 -7.64 24.05 4.19
C PRO A 284 -6.18 24.55 4.18
N LYS A 285 -5.38 24.10 3.21
CA LYS A 285 -3.94 24.38 3.14
C LYS A 285 -3.55 25.48 2.15
N LEU A 286 -4.49 25.88 1.30
CA LEU A 286 -4.26 26.85 0.23
C LEU A 286 -5.10 28.10 0.44
N ALA A 287 -4.64 29.24 -0.09
CA ALA A 287 -5.46 30.42 -0.18
C ALA A 287 -6.69 30.17 -1.07
N ALA A 288 -7.82 30.83 -0.76
CA ALA A 288 -9.10 30.55 -1.44
C ALA A 288 -9.01 30.67 -2.98
N LYS A 289 -8.24 31.64 -3.49
CA LYS A 289 -8.01 31.82 -4.92
C LYS A 289 -7.24 30.65 -5.52
N GLN A 290 -6.14 30.25 -4.89
CA GLN A 290 -5.30 29.10 -5.31
C GLN A 290 -6.11 27.81 -5.34
N TRP A 291 -6.88 27.57 -4.28
CA TRP A 291 -7.77 26.41 -4.21
C TRP A 291 -8.78 26.40 -5.35
N ALA A 292 -9.41 27.53 -5.63
CA ALA A 292 -10.40 27.62 -6.73
C ALA A 292 -9.78 27.30 -8.09
N GLU A 293 -8.59 27.84 -8.39
CA GLU A 293 -7.84 27.58 -9.61
C GLU A 293 -7.45 26.10 -9.73
N LEU A 294 -6.87 25.52 -8.65
CA LEU A 294 -6.48 24.11 -8.61
C LEU A 294 -7.68 23.17 -8.76
N ASN A 295 -8.77 23.45 -8.09
CA ASN A 295 -9.97 22.62 -8.15
C ASN A 295 -10.62 22.63 -9.55
N VAL A 296 -10.67 23.78 -10.21
CA VAL A 296 -11.11 23.88 -11.62
C VAL A 296 -10.17 23.08 -12.53
N LEU A 297 -8.86 23.24 -12.37
CA LEU A 297 -7.86 22.53 -13.16
C LEU A 297 -7.95 21.01 -13.00
N CYS A 298 -8.03 20.51 -11.75
CA CYS A 298 -8.15 19.09 -11.47
C CYS A 298 -9.52 18.48 -11.85
N SER A 299 -10.51 19.31 -12.15
CA SER A 299 -11.83 18.86 -12.61
C SER A 299 -11.97 18.82 -14.13
N ASP A 300 -10.99 19.33 -14.85
CA ASP A 300 -10.98 19.44 -16.33
C ASP A 300 -9.74 18.70 -16.88
N GLN A 301 -9.98 17.50 -17.42
CA GLN A 301 -8.90 16.64 -17.93
C GLN A 301 -8.11 17.27 -19.08
N GLU A 302 -8.76 18.03 -19.97
CA GLU A 302 -8.10 18.62 -21.13
C GLU A 302 -7.19 19.76 -20.67
N LYS A 303 -7.68 20.62 -19.79
CA LYS A 303 -6.87 21.67 -19.18
C LYS A 303 -5.70 21.12 -18.39
N LEU A 304 -5.94 20.11 -17.57
CA LEU A 304 -4.90 19.47 -16.77
C LEU A 304 -3.80 18.89 -17.68
N ALA A 305 -4.18 18.19 -18.74
CA ALA A 305 -3.23 17.61 -19.70
C ALA A 305 -2.43 18.67 -20.48
N ALA A 306 -3.01 19.84 -20.73
CA ALA A 306 -2.36 20.96 -21.41
C ALA A 306 -1.52 21.86 -20.49
N THR A 307 -1.66 21.71 -19.17
CA THR A 307 -0.91 22.54 -18.20
C THR A 307 0.52 22.04 -18.04
N ALA A 308 1.48 22.96 -18.12
CA ALA A 308 2.88 22.63 -17.83
C ALA A 308 3.05 22.20 -16.37
N VAL A 309 3.99 21.28 -16.11
CA VAL A 309 4.19 20.71 -14.76
C VAL A 309 4.62 21.78 -13.75
N ASP A 310 5.44 22.74 -14.18
CA ASP A 310 5.89 23.85 -13.34
C ASP A 310 4.75 24.80 -12.98
N ASP A 311 3.84 25.10 -13.90
CA ASP A 311 2.62 25.88 -13.64
C ASP A 311 1.69 25.15 -12.66
N PHE A 312 1.51 23.82 -12.86
CA PHE A 312 0.75 23.01 -11.91
C PHE A 312 1.37 23.03 -10.52
N MET A 313 2.69 22.85 -10.42
CA MET A 313 3.41 22.87 -9.16
C MET A 313 3.35 24.25 -8.47
N ALA A 314 3.35 25.33 -9.22
CA ALA A 314 3.22 26.69 -8.68
C ALA A 314 1.89 26.90 -7.93
N LEU A 315 0.81 26.21 -8.34
CA LEU A 315 -0.47 26.25 -7.63
C LEU A 315 -0.43 25.55 -6.26
N LEU A 316 0.58 24.73 -5.98
CA LEU A 316 0.72 23.98 -4.73
C LEU A 316 1.64 24.66 -3.72
N VAL A 317 2.27 25.76 -4.09
CA VAL A 317 3.14 26.54 -3.18
C VAL A 317 2.26 27.44 -2.33
N ALA A 318 2.25 27.17 -1.01
CA ALA A 318 1.51 27.96 -0.02
C ALA A 318 2.26 29.25 0.35
#